data_38e628dada5ffd997368b267f547dfe1
#
_entry.id   38e628dada5ffd997368b267f547dfe1
#
_cell.length_a   1.000
_cell.length_b   1.000
_cell.length_c   1.000
_cell.angle_alpha   90.00
_cell.angle_beta   90.00
_cell.angle_gamma   90.00
#
_symmetry.space_group_name_H-M   'P 1'
#
loop_
_entity.id
_entity.type
_entity.pdbx_description
1 polymer ?
#
loop_
_entity_poly.entity_id
_entity_poly.type
_entity_poly.pdbx_seq_one_letter_code
_entity_poly.pdbx_strand_id
1 'polypeptide(L)'
;VRDFWIEHGKRSRKVAEYMGRELGQTCYNNFWVPDGFKDNPVDRLAPRKRLMESLDEIFADQVDENYTQDAVESKLFGLGAEAYTVGSHEFYMGYGLTRGKMILLDAGHFHPTEVISNKLSSLALFSKGIMLHVSRPVRWDSDHVVIMDDELQDIAKELVRNDLLDKAVIGLDFFDATINRIAAWVIGTRNTQKALLKALLEPTKDLKEMENN
;
A
#
# COMPACT_ATOMS: atom_id res chain seq x y z
N VAL A 1 15.96 -8.97 19.54
CA VAL A 1 15.63 -8.64 18.13
C VAL A 1 14.21 -8.10 18.04
N ARG A 2 13.19 -8.85 18.52
CA ARG A 2 11.77 -8.41 18.47
C ARG A 2 11.58 -7.04 19.13
N ASP A 3 12.04 -6.84 20.35
CA ASP A 3 11.90 -5.59 21.10
C ASP A 3 12.58 -4.40 20.40
N PHE A 4 13.71 -4.65 19.73
CA PHE A 4 14.38 -3.64 18.92
C PHE A 4 13.48 -3.15 17.78
N TRP A 5 12.81 -4.05 17.06
CA TRP A 5 11.94 -3.68 15.94
C TRP A 5 10.62 -3.05 16.40
N ILE A 6 10.11 -3.45 17.56
CA ILE A 6 8.95 -2.78 18.17
C ILE A 6 9.32 -1.34 18.52
N GLU A 7 10.44 -1.11 19.20
CA GLU A 7 10.89 0.24 19.51
C GLU A 7 11.20 1.07 18.25
N HIS A 8 11.78 0.44 17.22
CA HIS A 8 11.98 1.07 15.92
C HIS A 8 10.64 1.53 15.31
N GLY A 9 9.63 0.68 15.31
CA GLY A 9 8.30 1.03 14.82
C GLY A 9 7.66 2.20 15.59
N LYS A 10 7.75 2.19 16.91
CA LYS A 10 7.30 3.32 17.76
C LYS A 10 8.00 4.63 17.42
N ARG A 11 9.32 4.58 17.19
CA ARG A 11 10.09 5.77 16.79
C ARG A 11 9.72 6.26 15.40
N SER A 12 9.52 5.36 14.44
CA SER A 12 9.10 5.72 13.08
C SER A 12 7.78 6.51 13.11
N ARG A 13 6.82 6.10 13.94
CA ARG A 13 5.56 6.82 14.11
C ARG A 13 5.74 8.23 14.67
N LYS A 14 6.63 8.40 15.67
CA LYS A 14 6.96 9.72 16.24
C LYS A 14 7.65 10.62 15.21
N VAL A 15 8.54 10.05 14.39
CA VAL A 15 9.18 10.79 13.29
C VAL A 15 8.14 11.23 12.26
N ALA A 16 7.24 10.34 11.86
CA ALA A 16 6.17 10.67 10.91
C ALA A 16 5.25 11.77 11.46
N GLU A 17 4.85 11.69 12.73
CA GLU A 17 4.05 12.74 13.39
C GLU A 17 4.79 14.09 13.41
N TYR A 18 6.08 14.09 13.77
CA TYR A 18 6.89 15.31 13.76
C TYR A 18 6.98 15.92 12.36
N MET A 19 7.26 15.11 11.35
CA MET A 19 7.29 15.55 9.95
C MET A 19 5.94 16.16 9.51
N GLY A 20 4.85 15.51 9.86
CA GLY A 20 3.52 16.01 9.54
C GLY A 20 3.22 17.36 10.18
N ARG A 21 3.62 17.55 11.44
CA ARG A 21 3.48 18.83 12.15
C ARG A 21 4.29 19.94 11.49
N GLU A 22 5.56 19.70 11.20
CA GLU A 22 6.45 20.69 10.60
C GLU A 22 6.03 21.07 9.18
N LEU A 23 5.47 20.13 8.43
CA LEU A 23 5.00 20.36 7.06
C LEU A 23 3.55 20.87 6.98
N GLY A 24 2.81 20.84 8.09
CA GLY A 24 1.40 21.23 8.14
C GLY A 24 0.48 20.31 7.31
N GLN A 25 0.86 19.04 7.17
CA GLN A 25 0.08 18.05 6.42
C GLN A 25 0.26 16.65 7.02
N THR A 26 -0.68 15.75 6.75
CA THR A 26 -0.58 14.37 7.23
C THR A 26 0.60 13.64 6.58
N CYS A 27 1.49 13.06 7.39
CA CYS A 27 2.53 12.15 6.97
C CYS A 27 1.99 10.72 7.06
N TYR A 28 2.08 9.96 5.98
CA TYR A 28 1.63 8.57 5.95
C TYR A 28 2.81 7.65 6.24
N ASN A 29 2.67 6.84 7.28
CA ASN A 29 3.71 5.94 7.75
C ASN A 29 3.32 4.50 7.40
N ASN A 30 4.11 3.85 6.55
CA ASN A 30 3.86 2.48 6.12
C ASN A 30 4.64 1.47 6.95
N PHE A 31 3.95 0.44 7.41
CA PHE A 31 4.53 -0.73 8.06
C PHE A 31 4.60 -1.91 7.10
N TRP A 32 5.76 -2.11 6.53
CA TRP A 32 6.11 -3.29 5.76
C TRP A 32 7.14 -4.10 6.53
N VAL A 33 6.83 -5.35 6.84
CA VAL A 33 7.71 -6.26 7.57
C VAL A 33 8.16 -7.37 6.63
N PRO A 34 9.46 -7.38 6.24
CA PRO A 34 10.02 -8.44 5.42
C PRO A 34 10.18 -9.71 6.25
N ASP A 35 9.17 -10.54 6.25
CA ASP A 35 9.11 -11.75 7.04
C ASP A 35 8.86 -12.99 6.18
N GLY A 36 9.08 -14.14 6.74
CA GLY A 36 8.77 -15.40 6.11
C GLY A 36 9.72 -16.52 6.48
N PHE A 37 9.43 -17.70 5.95
CA PHE A 37 10.22 -18.89 6.11
C PHE A 37 10.49 -19.51 4.74
N LYS A 38 11.69 -20.05 4.56
CA LYS A 38 12.08 -20.72 3.33
C LYS A 38 11.14 -21.88 3.01
N ASP A 39 10.77 -22.64 4.04
CA ASP A 39 9.85 -23.76 3.95
C ASP A 39 8.59 -23.50 4.77
N ASN A 40 7.51 -24.16 4.45
CA ASN A 40 6.26 -24.04 5.20
C ASN A 40 6.41 -24.65 6.60
N PRO A 41 6.27 -23.87 7.68
CA PRO A 41 6.31 -24.40 9.03
C PRO A 41 5.05 -25.24 9.32
N VAL A 42 5.18 -26.19 10.25
CA VAL A 42 4.03 -26.96 10.75
C VAL A 42 3.04 -26.06 11.46
N ASP A 43 3.53 -25.16 12.30
CA ASP A 43 2.71 -24.14 12.98
C ASP A 43 2.83 -22.79 12.25
N ARG A 44 1.84 -22.49 11.42
CA ARG A 44 1.71 -21.20 10.73
C ARG A 44 1.00 -20.13 11.58
N LEU A 45 0.34 -20.53 12.66
CA LEU A 45 -0.43 -19.60 13.49
C LEU A 45 0.45 -18.84 14.47
N ALA A 46 1.42 -19.50 15.09
CA ALA A 46 2.28 -18.89 16.10
C ALA A 46 3.06 -17.67 15.58
N PRO A 47 3.73 -17.69 14.40
CA PRO A 47 4.36 -16.48 13.88
C PRO A 47 3.38 -15.36 13.58
N ARG A 48 2.18 -15.65 13.11
CA ARG A 48 1.12 -14.64 12.88
C ARG A 48 0.64 -14.00 14.18
N LYS A 49 0.47 -14.79 15.25
CA LYS A 49 0.16 -14.25 16.58
C LYS A 49 1.26 -13.32 17.07
N ARG A 50 2.54 -13.71 16.94
CA ARG A 50 3.67 -12.84 17.32
C ARG A 50 3.73 -11.56 16.52
N LEU A 51 3.44 -11.60 15.23
CA LEU A 51 3.37 -10.41 14.38
C LEU A 51 2.22 -9.49 14.85
N MET A 52 1.04 -10.03 15.06
CA MET A 52 -0.12 -9.29 15.57
C MET A 52 0.19 -8.60 16.90
N GLU A 53 0.72 -9.34 17.89
CA GLU A 53 1.10 -8.81 19.20
C GLU A 53 2.17 -7.71 19.09
N SER A 54 3.14 -7.86 18.17
CA SER A 54 4.19 -6.86 17.95
C SER A 54 3.62 -5.59 17.33
N LEU A 55 2.71 -5.71 16.38
CA LEU A 55 2.03 -4.56 15.79
C LEU A 55 1.11 -3.88 16.81
N ASP A 56 0.35 -4.64 17.61
CA ASP A 56 -0.50 -4.10 18.68
C ASP A 56 0.35 -3.30 19.68
N GLU A 57 1.56 -3.77 20.02
CA GLU A 57 2.49 -3.04 20.88
C GLU A 57 3.06 -1.78 20.23
N ILE A 58 3.38 -1.80 18.93
CA ILE A 58 3.84 -0.63 18.18
C ILE A 58 2.74 0.44 18.14
N PHE A 59 1.51 0.03 17.89
CA PHE A 59 0.37 0.93 17.72
C PHE A 59 -0.30 1.35 19.03
N ALA A 60 0.12 0.82 20.18
CA ALA A 60 -0.41 1.21 21.50
C ALA A 60 -0.10 2.68 21.84
N ASP A 61 1.06 3.20 21.39
CA ASP A 61 1.41 4.59 21.61
C ASP A 61 0.48 5.51 20.79
N GLN A 62 -0.09 6.50 21.45
CA GLN A 62 -0.95 7.48 20.78
C GLN A 62 -0.11 8.43 19.91
N VAL A 63 -0.62 8.74 18.74
CA VAL A 63 -0.10 9.77 17.84
C VAL A 63 -1.28 10.65 17.38
N ASP A 64 -0.99 11.86 16.97
CA ASP A 64 -2.01 12.76 16.45
C ASP A 64 -2.30 12.44 14.97
N GLU A 65 -3.47 11.85 14.72
CA GLU A 65 -3.89 11.40 13.39
C GLU A 65 -4.07 12.56 12.37
N ASN A 66 -4.11 13.81 12.82
CA ASN A 66 -4.08 14.96 11.91
C ASN A 66 -2.71 15.12 11.24
N TYR A 67 -1.66 14.64 11.89
CA TYR A 67 -0.28 14.78 11.40
C TYR A 67 0.35 13.46 10.96
N THR A 68 -0.18 12.31 11.40
CA THR A 68 0.30 11.03 10.88
C THR A 68 -0.79 9.98 10.86
N GLN A 69 -0.80 9.17 9.81
CA GLN A 69 -1.65 7.99 9.71
C GLN A 69 -0.79 6.77 9.37
N ASP A 70 -1.13 5.65 10.02
CA ASP A 70 -0.42 4.40 9.82
C ASP A 70 -1.12 3.53 8.79
N ALA A 71 -0.35 2.98 7.86
CA ALA A 71 -0.75 1.94 6.93
C ALA A 71 -0.01 0.65 7.21
N VAL A 72 -0.60 -0.48 6.85
CA VAL A 72 0.00 -1.80 6.95
C VAL A 72 0.01 -2.45 5.57
N GLU A 73 1.14 -3.05 5.22
CA GLU A 73 1.42 -3.56 3.88
C GLU A 73 1.66 -5.07 3.91
N SER A 74 0.98 -5.76 3.03
CA SER A 74 1.13 -7.20 2.83
C SER A 74 2.14 -7.53 1.73
N LYS A 75 2.57 -8.79 1.71
CA LYS A 75 3.40 -9.32 0.65
C LYS A 75 2.94 -10.73 0.26
N LEU A 76 3.07 -11.09 -1.01
CA LEU A 76 2.72 -12.43 -1.49
C LEU A 76 3.72 -13.48 -0.99
N PHE A 77 5.00 -13.12 -0.98
CA PHE A 77 6.12 -13.93 -0.51
C PHE A 77 7.13 -13.04 0.22
N GLY A 78 8.00 -13.62 1.05
CA GLY A 78 9.04 -12.89 1.77
C GLY A 78 10.18 -12.42 0.86
N LEU A 79 11.19 -11.80 1.44
CA LEU A 79 12.42 -11.45 0.74
C LEU A 79 13.22 -12.72 0.38
N GLY A 80 13.65 -12.79 -0.86
CA GLY A 80 14.43 -13.92 -1.35
C GLY A 80 13.57 -15.12 -1.74
N ALA A 81 13.83 -16.29 -1.18
CA ALA A 81 13.23 -17.57 -1.60
C ALA A 81 12.24 -18.15 -0.59
N GLU A 82 11.61 -17.32 0.24
CA GLU A 82 10.64 -17.79 1.21
C GLU A 82 9.37 -18.32 0.55
N ALA A 83 8.98 -19.53 0.96
CA ALA A 83 7.74 -20.16 0.51
C ALA A 83 6.54 -19.79 1.39
N TYR A 84 6.78 -19.27 2.59
CA TYR A 84 5.75 -18.88 3.55
C TYR A 84 5.97 -17.46 4.02
N THR A 85 4.95 -16.62 3.81
CA THR A 85 4.90 -15.23 4.30
C THR A 85 3.98 -15.16 5.51
N VAL A 86 4.46 -14.56 6.61
CA VAL A 86 3.66 -14.39 7.83
C VAL A 86 2.58 -13.34 7.61
N GLY A 87 2.96 -12.16 7.13
CA GLY A 87 2.09 -11.05 6.83
C GLY A 87 1.47 -11.12 5.43
N SER A 88 0.58 -12.09 5.21
CA SER A 88 -0.18 -12.19 3.97
C SER A 88 -1.21 -11.05 3.81
N HIS A 89 -1.80 -10.92 2.63
CA HIS A 89 -2.84 -9.94 2.37
C HIS A 89 -4.02 -10.09 3.34
N GLU A 90 -4.48 -11.31 3.58
CA GLU A 90 -5.59 -11.59 4.50
C GLU A 90 -5.25 -11.20 5.93
N PHE A 91 -3.98 -11.40 6.35
CA PHE A 91 -3.53 -10.99 7.67
C PHE A 91 -3.61 -9.47 7.85
N TYR A 92 -2.99 -8.71 6.94
CA TYR A 92 -2.96 -7.26 7.05
C TYR A 92 -4.30 -6.58 6.74
N MET A 93 -5.10 -7.14 5.84
CA MET A 93 -6.48 -6.70 5.63
C MET A 93 -7.29 -6.86 6.92
N GLY A 94 -7.28 -8.06 7.54
CA GLY A 94 -7.95 -8.30 8.81
C GLY A 94 -7.42 -7.41 9.93
N TYR A 95 -6.10 -7.22 10.02
CA TYR A 95 -5.47 -6.35 11.01
C TYR A 95 -5.90 -4.89 10.82
N GLY A 96 -5.75 -4.35 9.62
CA GLY A 96 -6.09 -2.95 9.32
C GLY A 96 -7.56 -2.64 9.59
N LEU A 97 -8.46 -3.50 9.11
CA LEU A 97 -9.91 -3.33 9.32
C LEU A 97 -10.30 -3.36 10.81
N THR A 98 -9.70 -4.25 11.60
CA THR A 98 -10.05 -4.41 13.02
C THR A 98 -9.34 -3.43 13.97
N ARG A 99 -8.25 -2.77 13.53
CA ARG A 99 -7.46 -1.80 14.31
C ARG A 99 -7.54 -0.37 13.76
N GLY A 100 -8.39 -0.13 12.74
CA GLY A 100 -8.55 1.20 12.16
C GLY A 100 -7.26 1.74 11.52
N LYS A 101 -6.47 0.87 10.90
CA LYS A 101 -5.28 1.25 10.12
C LYS A 101 -5.61 1.26 8.64
N MET A 102 -4.91 2.09 7.88
CA MET A 102 -5.00 2.07 6.42
C MET A 102 -4.44 0.75 5.90
N ILE A 103 -5.01 0.27 4.81
CA ILE A 103 -4.50 -0.91 4.11
C ILE A 103 -3.71 -0.44 2.91
N LEU A 104 -2.46 -0.85 2.83
CA LEU A 104 -1.63 -0.56 1.68
C LEU A 104 -1.70 -1.72 0.68
N LEU A 105 -1.97 -1.35 -0.57
CA LEU A 105 -1.91 -2.22 -1.73
C LEU A 105 -0.71 -1.82 -2.59
N ASP A 106 0.25 -2.73 -2.72
CA ASP A 106 1.39 -2.57 -3.62
C ASP A 106 1.16 -3.34 -4.92
N ALA A 107 1.42 -2.71 -6.05
CA ALA A 107 1.20 -3.31 -7.37
C ALA A 107 2.06 -4.57 -7.61
N GLY A 108 3.21 -4.68 -6.94
CA GLY A 108 4.12 -5.82 -7.05
C GLY A 108 3.87 -6.96 -6.07
N HIS A 109 2.97 -6.78 -5.08
CA HIS A 109 2.82 -7.71 -3.97
C HIS A 109 1.68 -8.73 -4.13
N PHE A 110 1.13 -8.86 -5.34
CA PHE A 110 0.06 -9.81 -5.63
C PHE A 110 0.49 -10.77 -6.74
N HIS A 111 -0.26 -11.86 -6.87
CA HIS A 111 -0.04 -12.80 -7.97
C HIS A 111 -0.18 -12.08 -9.31
N PRO A 112 0.61 -12.40 -10.35
CA PRO A 112 0.56 -11.71 -11.64
C PRO A 112 -0.81 -11.68 -12.34
N THR A 113 -1.73 -12.56 -11.94
CA THR A 113 -3.11 -12.56 -12.44
C THR A 113 -4.07 -11.72 -11.60
N GLU A 114 -3.61 -11.13 -10.49
CA GLU A 114 -4.38 -10.23 -9.66
C GLU A 114 -3.95 -8.79 -9.92
N VAL A 115 -4.92 -7.89 -10.02
CA VAL A 115 -4.69 -6.45 -10.19
C VAL A 115 -5.25 -5.69 -9.00
N ILE A 116 -4.50 -4.68 -8.53
CA ILE A 116 -4.92 -3.93 -7.34
C ILE A 116 -6.12 -3.02 -7.63
N SER A 117 -6.33 -2.60 -8.88
CA SER A 117 -7.51 -1.85 -9.30
C SER A 117 -8.81 -2.53 -8.89
N ASN A 118 -8.92 -3.86 -9.05
CA ASN A 118 -10.10 -4.63 -8.63
C ASN A 118 -10.33 -4.71 -7.11
N LYS A 119 -9.35 -4.30 -6.30
CA LYS A 119 -9.42 -4.36 -4.84
C LYS A 119 -9.91 -3.05 -4.22
N LEU A 120 -9.82 -1.95 -4.97
CA LEU A 120 -10.04 -0.59 -4.45
C LEU A 120 -11.47 -0.35 -3.98
N SER A 121 -12.44 -0.52 -4.85
CA SER A 121 -13.86 -0.32 -4.49
C SER A 121 -14.33 -1.27 -3.40
N SER A 122 -13.82 -2.50 -3.39
CA SER A 122 -14.13 -3.48 -2.36
C SER A 122 -13.60 -3.02 -0.98
N LEU A 123 -12.33 -2.64 -0.89
CA LEU A 123 -11.74 -2.18 0.37
C LEU A 123 -12.29 -0.85 0.84
N ALA A 124 -12.67 0.04 -0.07
CA ALA A 124 -13.24 1.34 0.25
C ALA A 124 -14.53 1.27 1.08
N LEU A 125 -15.26 0.16 1.02
CA LEU A 125 -16.47 -0.06 1.80
C LEU A 125 -16.19 -0.29 3.29
N PHE A 126 -15.01 -0.81 3.63
CA PHE A 126 -14.71 -1.30 4.97
C PHE A 126 -13.52 -0.60 5.63
N SER A 127 -12.56 -0.13 4.83
CA SER A 127 -11.32 0.44 5.37
C SER A 127 -11.47 1.92 5.75
N LYS A 128 -10.69 2.34 6.73
CA LYS A 128 -10.52 3.76 7.11
C LYS A 128 -9.95 4.59 5.95
N GLY A 129 -9.03 3.99 5.18
CA GLY A 129 -8.37 4.59 4.03
C GLY A 129 -7.54 3.53 3.33
N ILE A 130 -7.14 3.83 2.10
CA ILE A 130 -6.32 2.97 1.27
C ILE A 130 -5.04 3.72 0.91
N MET A 131 -3.91 3.09 1.10
CA MET A 131 -2.64 3.57 0.57
C MET A 131 -2.24 2.69 -0.62
N LEU A 132 -1.70 3.29 -1.63
CA LEU A 132 -1.25 2.60 -2.83
C LEU A 132 0.25 2.80 -3.00
N HIS A 133 0.97 1.72 -3.24
CA HIS A 133 2.27 1.78 -3.84
C HIS A 133 2.15 1.43 -5.32
N VAL A 134 2.37 2.43 -6.18
CA VAL A 134 2.36 2.24 -7.62
C VAL A 134 3.79 2.02 -8.10
N SER A 135 4.01 0.82 -8.60
CA SER A 135 5.24 0.36 -9.24
C SER A 135 4.86 -0.45 -10.48
N ARG A 136 5.83 -0.86 -11.26
CA ARG A 136 5.59 -1.76 -12.39
C ARG A 136 6.33 -3.07 -12.17
N PRO A 137 5.65 -4.11 -11.66
CA PRO A 137 6.25 -5.43 -11.53
C PRO A 137 6.47 -6.06 -12.90
N VAL A 138 7.67 -6.60 -13.11
CA VAL A 138 8.02 -7.34 -14.31
C VAL A 138 8.34 -8.77 -13.93
N ARG A 139 7.37 -9.65 -14.05
CA ARG A 139 7.39 -11.08 -13.68
C ARG A 139 7.45 -11.37 -12.18
N TRP A 140 7.84 -10.45 -11.35
CA TRP A 140 7.93 -10.53 -9.91
C TRP A 140 7.92 -9.10 -9.33
N ASP A 141 7.98 -8.95 -8.03
CA ASP A 141 8.09 -7.66 -7.33
C ASP A 141 9.44 -6.99 -7.64
N SER A 142 9.52 -6.38 -8.81
CA SER A 142 10.77 -5.88 -9.37
C SER A 142 10.92 -4.35 -9.34
N ASP A 143 9.93 -3.67 -8.79
CA ASP A 143 9.91 -2.23 -8.51
C ASP A 143 10.39 -1.34 -9.68
N HIS A 144 9.99 -1.66 -10.90
CA HIS A 144 10.28 -0.80 -12.04
C HIS A 144 9.44 0.48 -12.02
N VAL A 145 9.97 1.52 -12.65
CA VAL A 145 9.26 2.79 -12.84
C VAL A 145 7.94 2.56 -13.57
N VAL A 146 6.87 3.14 -13.04
CA VAL A 146 5.54 3.04 -13.66
C VAL A 146 5.52 3.69 -15.03
N ILE A 147 4.81 3.04 -15.94
CA ILE A 147 4.48 3.53 -17.28
C ILE A 147 2.98 3.67 -17.42
N MET A 148 2.50 4.23 -18.53
CA MET A 148 1.07 4.35 -18.83
C MET A 148 0.50 3.01 -19.33
N ASP A 149 0.62 1.95 -18.52
CA ASP A 149 0.01 0.64 -18.79
C ASP A 149 -1.47 0.57 -18.36
N ASP A 150 -2.07 -0.56 -18.59
CA ASP A 150 -3.49 -0.75 -18.30
C ASP A 150 -3.76 -0.69 -16.80
N GLU A 151 -2.89 -1.30 -15.98
CA GLU A 151 -3.08 -1.33 -14.52
C GLU A 151 -3.06 0.08 -13.92
N LEU A 152 -2.07 0.91 -14.28
CA LEU A 152 -2.02 2.29 -13.78
C LEU A 152 -3.26 3.10 -14.20
N GLN A 153 -3.71 2.91 -15.44
CA GLN A 153 -4.92 3.58 -15.93
C GLN A 153 -6.17 3.09 -15.22
N ASP A 154 -6.28 1.80 -14.93
CA ASP A 154 -7.44 1.22 -14.27
C ASP A 154 -7.48 1.59 -12.78
N ILE A 155 -6.33 1.67 -12.10
CA ILE A 155 -6.24 2.26 -10.75
C ILE A 155 -6.80 3.69 -10.76
N ALA A 156 -6.33 4.52 -11.68
CA ALA A 156 -6.78 5.91 -11.76
C ALA A 156 -8.29 6.04 -12.05
N LYS A 157 -8.81 5.23 -12.98
CA LYS A 157 -10.26 5.17 -13.28
C LYS A 157 -11.07 4.73 -12.08
N GLU A 158 -10.63 3.67 -11.40
CA GLU A 158 -11.34 3.14 -10.24
C GLU A 158 -11.43 4.17 -9.11
N LEU A 159 -10.35 4.90 -8.85
CA LEU A 159 -10.34 5.99 -7.86
C LEU A 159 -11.31 7.12 -8.25
N VAL A 160 -11.27 7.56 -9.50
CA VAL A 160 -12.10 8.70 -9.97
C VAL A 160 -13.56 8.32 -10.13
N ARG A 161 -13.84 7.20 -10.75
CA ARG A 161 -15.22 6.73 -11.02
C ARG A 161 -16.04 6.47 -9.76
N ASN A 162 -15.36 6.11 -8.66
CA ASN A 162 -15.99 5.79 -7.39
C ASN A 162 -15.80 6.87 -6.32
N ASP A 163 -15.29 8.05 -6.70
CA ASP A 163 -15.08 9.18 -5.78
C ASP A 163 -14.21 8.82 -4.57
N LEU A 164 -13.10 8.12 -4.84
CA LEU A 164 -12.21 7.58 -3.81
C LEU A 164 -10.93 8.42 -3.60
N LEU A 165 -10.77 9.54 -4.30
CA LEU A 165 -9.54 10.35 -4.23
C LEU A 165 -9.26 10.88 -2.82
N ASP A 166 -10.29 11.22 -2.06
CA ASP A 166 -10.15 11.68 -0.67
C ASP A 166 -9.89 10.52 0.32
N LYS A 167 -10.06 9.28 -0.12
CA LYS A 167 -9.91 8.07 0.69
C LYS A 167 -8.63 7.30 0.38
N ALA A 168 -7.99 7.64 -0.72
CA ALA A 168 -6.80 6.96 -1.21
C ALA A 168 -5.57 7.88 -1.21
N VAL A 169 -4.44 7.34 -0.82
CA VAL A 169 -3.13 7.99 -0.87
C VAL A 169 -2.24 7.23 -1.82
N ILE A 170 -1.63 7.91 -2.78
CA ILE A 170 -0.78 7.29 -3.79
C ILE A 170 0.68 7.58 -3.46
N GLY A 171 1.43 6.53 -3.16
CA GLY A 171 2.88 6.51 -3.07
C GLY A 171 3.49 5.95 -4.35
N LEU A 172 4.60 6.55 -4.78
CA LEU A 172 5.43 6.00 -5.85
C LEU A 172 6.52 5.17 -5.19
N ASP A 173 6.50 3.86 -5.42
CA ASP A 173 7.45 2.94 -4.83
C ASP A 173 8.16 2.13 -5.92
N PHE A 174 9.33 2.59 -6.31
CA PHE A 174 10.16 1.90 -7.28
C PHE A 174 11.64 2.20 -7.07
N PHE A 175 12.48 1.19 -7.35
CA PHE A 175 13.92 1.20 -7.16
C PHE A 175 14.70 0.89 -8.44
N ASP A 176 14.21 1.36 -9.59
CA ASP A 176 14.82 1.06 -10.87
C ASP A 176 16.24 1.60 -10.95
N ALA A 177 17.22 0.71 -10.76
CA ALA A 177 18.64 1.05 -10.82
C ALA A 177 19.20 1.13 -12.26
N THR A 178 18.37 0.82 -13.25
CA THR A 178 18.79 0.83 -14.67
C THR A 178 18.77 2.23 -15.27
N ILE A 179 18.12 3.18 -14.61
CA ILE A 179 18.04 4.58 -15.05
C ILE A 179 18.46 5.53 -13.92
N ASN A 180 18.71 6.77 -14.28
CA ASN A 180 19.00 7.81 -13.30
C ASN A 180 17.81 8.00 -12.33
N ARG A 181 18.08 8.07 -11.02
CA ARG A 181 17.06 8.17 -9.99
C ARG A 181 16.11 9.37 -10.17
N ILE A 182 16.64 10.54 -10.50
CA ILE A 182 15.83 11.74 -10.74
C ILE A 182 14.93 11.54 -11.95
N ALA A 183 15.46 10.94 -13.03
CA ALA A 183 14.67 10.60 -14.20
C ALA A 183 13.57 9.60 -13.87
N ALA A 184 13.85 8.59 -13.04
CA ALA A 184 12.86 7.63 -12.55
C ALA A 184 11.71 8.34 -11.83
N TRP A 185 12.00 9.22 -10.88
CA TRP A 185 10.99 9.98 -10.17
C TRP A 185 10.15 10.88 -11.08
N VAL A 186 10.79 11.60 -11.99
CA VAL A 186 10.09 12.46 -12.95
C VAL A 186 9.17 11.65 -13.85
N ILE A 187 9.65 10.54 -14.39
CA ILE A 187 8.88 9.68 -15.30
C ILE A 187 7.69 9.06 -14.56
N GLY A 188 7.92 8.45 -13.40
CA GLY A 188 6.88 7.80 -12.61
C GLY A 188 5.81 8.78 -12.15
N THR A 189 6.21 9.93 -11.61
CA THR A 189 5.28 11.00 -11.20
C THR A 189 4.42 11.48 -12.37
N ARG A 190 5.05 11.79 -13.49
CA ARG A 190 4.32 12.25 -14.68
C ARG A 190 3.34 11.21 -15.24
N ASN A 191 3.70 9.94 -15.25
CA ASN A 191 2.81 8.90 -15.74
C ASN A 191 1.61 8.72 -14.79
N THR A 192 1.83 8.73 -13.48
CA THR A 192 0.76 8.67 -12.49
C THR A 192 -0.19 9.89 -12.59
N GLN A 193 0.38 11.10 -12.68
CA GLN A 193 -0.42 12.32 -12.87
C GLN A 193 -1.20 12.30 -14.18
N LYS A 194 -0.63 11.80 -15.27
CA LYS A 194 -1.33 11.67 -16.56
C LYS A 194 -2.47 10.64 -16.50
N ALA A 195 -2.27 9.52 -15.78
CA ALA A 195 -3.32 8.53 -15.60
C ALA A 195 -4.50 9.12 -14.84
N LEU A 196 -4.23 9.83 -13.73
CA LEU A 196 -5.25 10.53 -12.96
C LEU A 196 -5.96 11.61 -13.79
N LEU A 197 -5.21 12.45 -14.50
CA LEU A 197 -5.79 13.47 -15.37
C LEU A 197 -6.69 12.86 -16.45
N LYS A 198 -6.25 11.77 -17.08
CA LYS A 198 -7.04 11.06 -18.08
C LYS A 198 -8.35 10.53 -17.48
N ALA A 199 -8.30 9.95 -16.28
CA ALA A 199 -9.49 9.48 -15.57
C ALA A 199 -10.43 10.64 -15.18
N LEU A 200 -9.90 11.78 -14.73
CA LEU A 200 -10.69 12.96 -14.40
C LEU A 200 -11.38 13.62 -15.62
N LEU A 201 -10.81 13.44 -16.80
CA LEU A 201 -11.40 13.94 -18.06
C LEU A 201 -12.42 12.97 -18.67
N GLU A 202 -12.58 11.78 -18.12
CA GLU A 202 -13.55 10.79 -18.58
C GLU A 202 -14.97 11.26 -18.23
N PRO A 203 -15.95 11.13 -19.15
CA PRO A 203 -17.33 11.49 -18.87
C PRO A 203 -18.02 10.42 -18.00
N THR A 204 -17.53 10.24 -16.79
CA THR A 204 -17.94 9.16 -15.87
C THR A 204 -19.44 9.13 -15.62
N LYS A 205 -20.08 10.30 -15.50
CA LYS A 205 -21.53 10.38 -15.28
C LYS A 205 -22.29 9.80 -16.46
N ASP A 206 -21.93 10.22 -17.67
CA ASP A 206 -22.61 9.76 -18.89
C ASP A 206 -22.42 8.25 -19.09
N LEU A 207 -21.20 7.75 -18.80
CA LEU A 207 -20.91 6.32 -18.88
C LEU A 207 -21.76 5.50 -17.90
N LYS A 208 -21.92 5.95 -16.65
CA LYS A 208 -22.78 5.29 -15.65
C LYS A 208 -24.26 5.34 -16.05
N GLU A 209 -24.72 6.43 -16.63
CA GLU A 209 -26.09 6.52 -17.15
C GLU A 209 -26.33 5.56 -18.32
N MET A 210 -25.35 5.38 -19.20
CA MET A 210 -25.43 4.44 -20.34
C MET A 210 -25.42 2.97 -19.90
N GLU A 211 -24.71 2.63 -18.84
CA GLU A 211 -24.69 1.27 -18.28
C GLU A 211 -26.04 0.88 -17.65
N ASN A 212 -26.79 1.84 -17.13
CA ASN A 212 -28.06 1.62 -16.44
C ASN A 212 -29.28 1.61 -17.38
N ASN A 213 -29.10 1.85 -18.69
CA ASN A 213 -30.12 1.83 -19.73
C ASN A 213 -29.99 0.58 -20.60
#